data_ba7f11dc8a85d7ce761179e10a1ec232
#
_entry.id   ba7f11dc8a85d7ce761179e10a1ec232
#
_cell.length_a   1.000
_cell.length_b   1.000
_cell.length_c   1.000
_cell.angle_alpha   90.00
_cell.angle_beta   90.00
_cell.angle_gamma   90.00
#
_symmetry.space_group_name_H-M   'P 1'
#
loop_
_entity.id
_entity.type
_entity.pdbx_description
1 polymer ?
#
loop_
_entity_poly.entity_id
_entity_poly.type
_entity_poly.pdbx_seq_one_letter_code
_entity_poly.pdbx_strand_id
1 'polypeptide(L)'
;AFEGELRIGLRVLIIGVGIVGGWACLVPLSGAVVVPGTLVVESDVKKIQHPAGGVVANIPVRDGMHVSAGDILLRLDETQLRANAQVLTQQLDQTRVRLARLMAERDGLEQPQMPHDMAGRTGDSDLSRLWASEISLFNSRTATRRNAKDLLQSRIGQLGEQISGLDAQVKSKAAQHDLISGELEGVDGLFQKGLVPLTRKTSLQREAARLDGERGQVVASIAEAKSKISEAELQV
;
A
#
# COMPACT_ATOMS: atom_id res chain seq x y z
N ALA A 1 -114.25 -23.58 -60.06
CA ALA A 1 -114.39 -23.37 -58.59
C ALA A 1 -113.10 -23.26 -57.80
N PHE A 2 -111.92 -23.46 -58.42
CA PHE A 2 -110.64 -23.47 -57.68
C PHE A 2 -109.92 -22.11 -57.55
N GLU A 3 -110.22 -21.13 -58.35
CA GLU A 3 -109.58 -19.85 -58.36
C GLU A 3 -109.87 -18.95 -57.11
N GLY A 4 -111.00 -19.12 -56.50
CA GLY A 4 -111.42 -18.34 -55.35
C GLY A 4 -110.66 -18.77 -54.05
N GLU A 5 -110.48 -20.03 -53.89
CA GLU A 5 -109.77 -20.65 -52.69
C GLU A 5 -108.26 -20.32 -52.72
N LEU A 6 -107.69 -20.33 -53.96
CA LEU A 6 -106.26 -20.04 -54.09
C LEU A 6 -105.93 -18.55 -53.80
N ARG A 7 -106.86 -17.63 -54.16
CA ARG A 7 -106.71 -16.20 -53.85
C ARG A 7 -106.83 -15.89 -52.36
N ILE A 8 -107.78 -16.65 -51.69
CA ILE A 8 -107.94 -16.52 -50.23
C ILE A 8 -106.67 -17.06 -49.50
N GLY A 9 -106.17 -18.25 -49.89
CA GLY A 9 -105.00 -18.85 -49.35
C GLY A 9 -103.73 -17.97 -49.48
N LEU A 10 -103.56 -17.37 -50.68
CA LEU A 10 -102.48 -16.46 -51.00
C LEU A 10 -102.50 -15.16 -50.12
N ARG A 11 -103.72 -14.61 -49.92
CA ARG A 11 -103.93 -13.41 -49.09
C ARG A 11 -103.64 -13.72 -47.63
N VAL A 12 -104.07 -14.89 -47.09
CA VAL A 12 -103.73 -15.29 -45.70
C VAL A 12 -102.21 -15.46 -45.52
N LEU A 13 -101.55 -16.05 -46.52
CA LEU A 13 -100.11 -16.23 -46.52
C LEU A 13 -99.35 -14.89 -46.53
N ILE A 14 -99.82 -13.97 -47.39
CA ILE A 14 -99.18 -12.60 -47.45
C ILE A 14 -99.40 -11.85 -46.13
N ILE A 15 -100.59 -11.95 -45.53
CA ILE A 15 -100.92 -11.32 -44.26
C ILE A 15 -100.08 -11.93 -43.15
N GLY A 16 -99.99 -13.27 -43.14
CA GLY A 16 -99.20 -14.00 -42.12
C GLY A 16 -97.69 -13.65 -42.14
N VAL A 17 -97.12 -13.62 -43.35
CA VAL A 17 -95.68 -13.20 -43.54
C VAL A 17 -95.49 -11.70 -43.22
N GLY A 18 -96.51 -10.86 -43.55
CA GLY A 18 -96.42 -9.44 -43.18
C GLY A 18 -96.49 -9.20 -41.68
N ILE A 19 -97.32 -9.96 -40.92
CA ILE A 19 -97.39 -9.84 -39.47
C ILE A 19 -96.08 -10.34 -38.82
N VAL A 20 -95.60 -11.53 -39.20
CA VAL A 20 -94.40 -12.14 -38.61
C VAL A 20 -93.16 -11.30 -38.97
N GLY A 21 -93.08 -10.84 -40.25
CA GLY A 21 -91.99 -9.99 -40.66
C GLY A 21 -91.99 -8.60 -40.01
N GLY A 22 -93.21 -8.01 -39.87
CA GLY A 22 -93.37 -6.76 -39.14
C GLY A 22 -93.00 -6.92 -37.63
N TRP A 23 -93.41 -7.99 -37.06
CA TRP A 23 -93.01 -8.32 -35.61
C TRP A 23 -91.50 -8.52 -35.49
N ALA A 24 -90.88 -9.26 -36.37
CA ALA A 24 -89.42 -9.51 -36.33
C ALA A 24 -88.59 -8.20 -36.56
N CYS A 25 -89.12 -7.21 -37.26
CA CYS A 25 -88.48 -5.91 -37.44
C CYS A 25 -88.66 -4.97 -36.24
N LEU A 26 -89.70 -5.15 -35.45
CA LEU A 26 -90.05 -4.22 -34.38
C LEU A 26 -89.57 -4.74 -32.98
N VAL A 27 -89.26 -6.02 -32.86
CA VAL A 27 -88.78 -6.60 -31.57
C VAL A 27 -87.27 -6.39 -31.47
N PRO A 28 -86.79 -5.57 -30.56
CA PRO A 28 -85.33 -5.42 -30.29
C PRO A 28 -84.79 -6.73 -29.70
N LEU A 29 -83.88 -7.39 -30.44
CA LEU A 29 -83.14 -8.53 -29.95
C LEU A 29 -81.92 -8.02 -29.13
N SER A 30 -82.08 -8.07 -27.82
CA SER A 30 -80.96 -7.75 -26.91
C SER A 30 -80.02 -8.97 -26.83
N GLY A 31 -78.92 -8.91 -27.53
CA GLY A 31 -77.82 -9.90 -27.41
C GLY A 31 -76.85 -9.44 -26.35
N ALA A 32 -76.57 -10.32 -25.36
CA ALA A 32 -75.46 -10.10 -24.45
C ALA A 32 -74.25 -10.92 -24.90
N VAL A 33 -73.12 -10.22 -25.13
CA VAL A 33 -71.83 -10.87 -25.38
C VAL A 33 -71.13 -11.07 -24.07
N VAL A 34 -71.00 -12.34 -23.64
CA VAL A 34 -70.21 -12.71 -22.46
C VAL A 34 -68.76 -12.83 -22.89
N VAL A 35 -67.94 -11.81 -22.52
CA VAL A 35 -66.51 -11.84 -22.74
C VAL A 35 -65.84 -12.25 -21.41
N PRO A 36 -65.00 -13.33 -21.35
CA PRO A 36 -64.20 -13.62 -20.18
C PRO A 36 -63.17 -12.51 -19.99
N GLY A 37 -63.20 -11.81 -18.86
CA GLY A 37 -62.26 -10.79 -18.47
C GLY A 37 -61.61 -11.17 -17.15
N THR A 38 -60.29 -11.01 -17.05
CA THR A 38 -59.58 -11.09 -15.78
C THR A 38 -59.39 -9.68 -15.21
N LEU A 39 -59.74 -9.49 -13.97
CA LEU A 39 -59.42 -8.26 -13.24
C LEU A 39 -57.92 -8.23 -13.00
N VAL A 40 -57.24 -7.25 -13.59
CA VAL A 40 -55.83 -6.95 -13.36
C VAL A 40 -55.74 -5.68 -12.56
N VAL A 41 -54.90 -5.64 -11.54
CA VAL A 41 -54.62 -4.42 -10.76
C VAL A 41 -53.92 -3.42 -11.68
N GLU A 42 -54.37 -2.16 -11.67
CA GLU A 42 -53.86 -1.07 -12.54
C GLU A 42 -52.39 -0.72 -12.25
N SER A 43 -51.89 -1.05 -11.04
CA SER A 43 -50.51 -0.84 -10.65
C SER A 43 -49.74 -2.15 -10.51
N ASP A 44 -48.54 -2.19 -11.08
CA ASP A 44 -47.64 -3.35 -10.91
C ASP A 44 -47.26 -3.54 -9.45
N VAL A 45 -47.26 -4.80 -9.00
CA VAL A 45 -46.76 -5.18 -7.68
C VAL A 45 -45.27 -4.90 -7.60
N LYS A 46 -44.89 -3.85 -6.88
CA LYS A 46 -43.49 -3.48 -6.71
C LYS A 46 -42.82 -4.43 -5.72
N LYS A 47 -41.90 -5.24 -6.21
CA LYS A 47 -41.04 -6.08 -5.38
C LYS A 47 -39.93 -5.28 -4.76
N ILE A 48 -39.95 -5.08 -3.44
CA ILE A 48 -38.90 -4.36 -2.70
C ILE A 48 -37.94 -5.38 -2.12
N GLN A 49 -36.68 -5.30 -2.50
CA GLN A 49 -35.63 -6.17 -2.01
C GLN A 49 -34.33 -5.41 -1.80
N HIS A 50 -33.57 -5.77 -0.77
CA HIS A 50 -32.24 -5.20 -0.54
C HIS A 50 -31.20 -5.84 -1.50
N PRO A 51 -30.34 -5.07 -2.18
CA PRO A 51 -29.39 -5.60 -3.18
C PRO A 51 -28.43 -6.65 -2.64
N ALA A 52 -27.93 -6.46 -1.40
CA ALA A 52 -26.96 -7.34 -0.75
C ALA A 52 -27.59 -8.37 0.19
N GLY A 53 -28.91 -8.27 0.48
CA GLY A 53 -29.57 -9.07 1.51
C GLY A 53 -29.15 -8.67 2.93
N GLY A 54 -29.43 -9.53 3.90
CA GLY A 54 -29.04 -9.34 5.29
C GLY A 54 -29.98 -10.04 6.27
N VAL A 55 -29.62 -10.02 7.56
CA VAL A 55 -30.49 -10.51 8.66
C VAL A 55 -31.46 -9.39 8.99
N VAL A 56 -32.75 -9.71 9.04
CA VAL A 56 -33.80 -8.75 9.37
C VAL A 56 -33.87 -8.58 10.91
N ALA A 57 -33.67 -7.35 11.37
CA ALA A 57 -33.77 -7.00 12.79
C ALA A 57 -35.22 -6.70 13.18
N ASN A 58 -35.97 -5.99 12.34
CA ASN A 58 -37.35 -5.61 12.64
C ASN A 58 -38.16 -5.38 11.35
N ILE A 59 -39.46 -5.77 11.37
CA ILE A 59 -40.44 -5.50 10.33
C ILE A 59 -41.56 -4.70 10.96
N PRO A 60 -41.58 -3.36 10.84
CA PRO A 60 -42.58 -2.50 11.46
C PRO A 60 -43.96 -2.56 10.77
N VAL A 61 -44.04 -3.09 9.56
CA VAL A 61 -45.27 -3.17 8.75
C VAL A 61 -45.93 -4.55 8.85
N ARG A 62 -47.25 -4.59 8.59
CA ARG A 62 -48.06 -5.81 8.56
C ARG A 62 -48.89 -5.90 7.28
N ASP A 63 -49.30 -7.08 6.91
CA ASP A 63 -50.14 -7.31 5.75
C ASP A 63 -51.45 -6.47 5.84
N GLY A 64 -51.78 -5.81 4.74
CA GLY A 64 -52.95 -4.93 4.66
C GLY A 64 -52.70 -3.50 5.19
N MET A 65 -51.53 -3.16 5.68
CA MET A 65 -51.18 -1.80 6.12
C MET A 65 -50.92 -0.89 4.92
N HIS A 66 -51.47 0.31 4.97
CA HIS A 66 -51.14 1.35 3.97
C HIS A 66 -49.77 1.96 4.26
N VAL A 67 -48.92 2.02 3.26
CA VAL A 67 -47.57 2.59 3.33
C VAL A 67 -47.37 3.74 2.32
N SER A 68 -46.67 4.76 2.72
CA SER A 68 -46.33 5.90 1.89
C SER A 68 -44.91 5.81 1.38
N ALA A 69 -44.62 6.59 0.33
CA ALA A 69 -43.26 6.67 -0.17
C ALA A 69 -42.34 7.28 0.91
N GLY A 70 -41.25 6.55 1.25
CA GLY A 70 -40.33 6.94 2.32
C GLY A 70 -40.51 6.18 3.63
N ASP A 71 -41.60 5.40 3.79
CA ASP A 71 -41.82 4.61 5.00
C ASP A 71 -40.82 3.45 5.09
N ILE A 72 -40.38 3.16 6.32
CA ILE A 72 -39.47 2.04 6.60
C ILE A 72 -40.27 0.75 6.67
N LEU A 73 -40.06 -0.12 5.67
CA LEU A 73 -40.75 -1.41 5.58
C LEU A 73 -40.06 -2.53 6.39
N LEU A 74 -38.71 -2.50 6.40
CA LEU A 74 -37.92 -3.44 7.18
C LEU A 74 -36.62 -2.77 7.61
N ARG A 75 -36.05 -3.23 8.71
CA ARG A 75 -34.73 -2.80 9.19
C ARG A 75 -33.82 -4.02 9.29
N LEU A 76 -32.67 -3.95 8.66
CA LEU A 76 -31.66 -4.99 8.74
C LEU A 76 -30.83 -4.85 10.02
N ASP A 77 -30.28 -5.96 10.51
CA ASP A 77 -29.30 -5.96 11.60
C ASP A 77 -27.95 -5.44 11.06
N GLU A 78 -27.52 -4.31 11.60
CA GLU A 78 -26.28 -3.62 11.21
C GLU A 78 -25.07 -4.04 12.04
N THR A 79 -25.25 -4.89 13.05
CA THR A 79 -24.22 -5.23 14.05
C THR A 79 -22.96 -5.75 13.37
N GLN A 80 -23.11 -6.74 12.47
CA GLN A 80 -21.98 -7.32 11.75
C GLN A 80 -21.31 -6.31 10.78
N LEU A 81 -22.12 -5.52 10.08
CA LEU A 81 -21.62 -4.51 9.13
C LEU A 81 -20.86 -3.39 9.86
N ARG A 82 -21.39 -2.94 11.00
CA ARG A 82 -20.71 -1.92 11.83
C ARG A 82 -19.41 -2.44 12.39
N ALA A 83 -19.37 -3.69 12.89
CA ALA A 83 -18.15 -4.31 13.37
C ALA A 83 -17.10 -4.42 12.26
N ASN A 84 -17.48 -4.89 11.07
CA ASN A 84 -16.60 -4.99 9.93
C ASN A 84 -16.08 -3.60 9.48
N ALA A 85 -16.97 -2.60 9.41
CA ALA A 85 -16.59 -1.23 9.08
C ALA A 85 -15.60 -0.65 10.10
N GLN A 86 -15.79 -0.93 11.38
CA GLN A 86 -14.87 -0.49 12.44
C GLN A 86 -13.49 -1.13 12.28
N VAL A 87 -13.42 -2.44 12.03
CA VAL A 87 -12.16 -3.15 11.79
C VAL A 87 -11.43 -2.57 10.57
N LEU A 88 -12.14 -2.36 9.46
CA LEU A 88 -11.55 -1.78 8.25
C LEU A 88 -11.05 -0.35 8.49
N THR A 89 -11.80 0.45 9.23
CA THR A 89 -11.39 1.82 9.59
C THR A 89 -10.12 1.80 10.43
N GLN A 90 -10.04 0.92 11.44
CA GLN A 90 -8.83 0.77 12.25
C GLN A 90 -7.61 0.33 11.43
N GLN A 91 -7.78 -0.62 10.52
CA GLN A 91 -6.70 -1.06 9.63
C GLN A 91 -6.24 0.05 8.69
N LEU A 92 -7.18 0.84 8.17
CA LEU A 92 -6.89 1.99 7.34
C LEU A 92 -6.11 3.05 8.12
N ASP A 93 -6.55 3.37 9.33
CA ASP A 93 -5.89 4.32 10.21
C ASP A 93 -4.45 3.87 10.54
N GLN A 94 -4.26 2.59 10.90
CA GLN A 94 -2.94 2.00 11.14
C GLN A 94 -2.01 2.14 9.92
N THR A 95 -2.55 1.83 8.74
CA THR A 95 -1.77 1.90 7.51
C THR A 95 -1.37 3.34 7.17
N ARG A 96 -2.27 4.30 7.33
CA ARG A 96 -2.02 5.72 7.05
C ARG A 96 -1.01 6.34 8.01
N VAL A 97 -1.15 6.07 9.31
CA VAL A 97 -0.23 6.57 10.33
C VAL A 97 1.17 5.98 10.12
N ARG A 98 1.26 4.68 9.83
CA ARG A 98 2.52 4.03 9.46
C ARG A 98 3.13 4.61 8.18
N LEU A 99 2.31 4.90 7.17
CA LEU A 99 2.76 5.53 5.93
C LEU A 99 3.35 6.92 6.20
N ALA A 100 2.68 7.74 7.01
CA ALA A 100 3.16 9.06 7.40
C ALA A 100 4.54 8.99 8.07
N ARG A 101 4.75 8.02 9.00
CA ARG A 101 6.05 7.78 9.62
C ARG A 101 7.12 7.38 8.59
N LEU A 102 6.79 6.42 7.71
CA LEU A 102 7.75 5.95 6.71
C LEU A 102 8.13 7.02 5.70
N MET A 103 7.18 7.88 5.31
CA MET A 103 7.48 9.04 4.46
C MET A 103 8.42 10.01 5.17
N ALA A 104 8.17 10.32 6.44
CA ALA A 104 9.05 11.18 7.23
C ALA A 104 10.46 10.56 7.39
N GLU A 105 10.55 9.24 7.59
CA GLU A 105 11.83 8.53 7.65
C GLU A 105 12.59 8.56 6.31
N ARG A 106 11.87 8.41 5.20
CA ARG A 106 12.45 8.46 3.85
C ARG A 106 12.95 9.86 3.50
N ASP A 107 12.12 10.87 3.80
CA ASP A 107 12.37 12.26 3.41
C ASP A 107 13.28 12.99 4.43
N GLY A 108 13.70 12.30 5.50
CA GLY A 108 14.60 12.86 6.52
C GLY A 108 13.97 13.98 7.34
N LEU A 109 12.67 13.98 7.49
CA LEU A 109 11.95 15.01 8.27
C LEU A 109 12.28 14.88 9.76
N GLU A 110 12.19 15.98 10.49
CA GLU A 110 12.39 15.98 11.95
C GLU A 110 11.27 15.27 12.70
N GLN A 111 10.04 15.32 12.16
CA GLN A 111 8.86 14.65 12.74
C GLN A 111 7.89 14.24 11.64
N PRO A 112 7.16 13.12 11.85
CA PRO A 112 6.05 12.75 10.97
C PRO A 112 4.92 13.78 11.07
N GLN A 113 4.29 14.07 9.95
CA GLN A 113 3.10 14.94 9.90
C GLN A 113 1.84 14.09 9.88
N MET A 114 0.87 14.46 10.74
CA MET A 114 -0.42 13.76 10.74
C MET A 114 -1.15 14.01 9.42
N PRO A 115 -1.69 12.97 8.76
CA PRO A 115 -2.47 13.13 7.54
C PRO A 115 -3.67 14.08 7.75
N HIS A 116 -3.93 14.95 6.77
CA HIS A 116 -4.98 15.99 6.87
C HIS A 116 -6.37 15.43 7.14
N ASP A 117 -6.70 14.28 6.60
CA ASP A 117 -7.98 13.58 6.78
C ASP A 117 -8.16 12.99 8.20
N MET A 118 -7.08 12.88 8.96
CA MET A 118 -7.09 12.42 10.36
C MET A 118 -7.02 13.57 11.37
N ALA A 119 -6.57 14.75 10.95
CA ALA A 119 -6.40 15.91 11.83
C ALA A 119 -7.71 16.37 12.49
N GLY A 120 -8.87 16.13 11.86
CA GLY A 120 -10.20 16.42 12.42
C GLY A 120 -10.68 15.40 13.47
N ARG A 121 -9.99 14.26 13.64
CA ARG A 121 -10.38 13.15 14.54
C ARG A 121 -9.50 13.07 15.80
N THR A 122 -8.89 14.17 16.19
CA THR A 122 -7.98 14.23 17.37
C THR A 122 -8.65 13.87 18.70
N GLY A 123 -9.99 13.89 18.78
CA GLY A 123 -10.76 13.40 19.93
C GLY A 123 -10.85 11.86 20.05
N ASP A 124 -10.44 11.13 19.02
CA ASP A 124 -10.43 9.65 19.03
C ASP A 124 -9.20 9.16 19.82
N SER A 125 -9.47 8.53 20.97
CA SER A 125 -8.41 8.06 21.88
C SER A 125 -7.57 6.94 21.26
N ASP A 126 -8.16 6.13 20.37
CA ASP A 126 -7.45 5.00 19.73
C ASP A 126 -6.51 5.52 18.66
N LEU A 127 -6.96 6.46 17.84
CA LEU A 127 -6.13 7.14 16.86
C LEU A 127 -4.99 7.91 17.54
N SER A 128 -5.26 8.60 18.63
CA SER A 128 -4.25 9.37 19.37
C SER A 128 -3.17 8.47 19.96
N ARG A 129 -3.53 7.30 20.51
CA ARG A 129 -2.57 6.28 21.00
C ARG A 129 -1.74 5.69 19.87
N LEU A 130 -2.40 5.38 18.76
CA LEU A 130 -1.73 4.85 17.57
C LEU A 130 -0.70 5.87 17.04
N TRP A 131 -1.09 7.12 16.90
CA TRP A 131 -0.19 8.20 16.47
C TRP A 131 1.00 8.38 17.41
N ALA A 132 0.77 8.43 18.73
CA ALA A 132 1.82 8.54 19.72
C ALA A 132 2.81 7.36 19.67
N SER A 133 2.32 6.14 19.43
CA SER A 133 3.19 4.97 19.29
C SER A 133 4.08 5.04 18.05
N GLU A 134 3.56 5.53 16.92
CA GLU A 134 4.35 5.68 15.69
C GLU A 134 5.36 6.82 15.78
N ILE A 135 5.03 7.92 16.47
CA ILE A 135 6.00 8.98 16.79
C ILE A 135 7.12 8.44 17.67
N SER A 136 6.80 7.68 18.72
CA SER A 136 7.80 7.07 19.59
C SER A 136 8.74 6.14 18.81
N LEU A 137 8.18 5.32 17.91
CA LEU A 137 8.95 4.44 17.05
C LEU A 137 9.83 5.24 16.07
N PHE A 138 9.33 6.32 15.47
CA PHE A 138 10.10 7.22 14.63
C PHE A 138 11.31 7.80 15.38
N ASN A 139 11.07 8.34 16.57
CA ASN A 139 12.13 8.93 17.42
C ASN A 139 13.19 7.90 17.78
N SER A 140 12.78 6.70 18.19
CA SER A 140 13.69 5.60 18.53
C SER A 140 14.55 5.19 17.31
N ARG A 141 13.95 5.03 16.14
CA ARG A 141 14.66 4.67 14.90
C ARG A 141 15.59 5.77 14.42
N THR A 142 15.17 7.03 14.54
CA THR A 142 15.99 8.18 14.19
C THR A 142 17.21 8.30 15.11
N ALA A 143 17.01 8.13 16.42
CA ALA A 143 18.10 8.09 17.38
C ALA A 143 19.08 6.93 17.10
N THR A 144 18.56 5.73 16.82
CA THR A 144 19.40 4.57 16.49
C THR A 144 20.23 4.82 15.22
N ARG A 145 19.63 5.38 14.15
CA ARG A 145 20.35 5.72 12.92
C ARG A 145 21.41 6.79 13.16
N ARG A 146 21.09 7.83 13.94
CA ARG A 146 22.05 8.89 14.29
C ARG A 146 23.23 8.29 15.07
N ASN A 147 22.96 7.50 16.12
CA ASN A 147 24.02 6.86 16.90
C ASN A 147 24.89 5.92 16.07
N ALA A 148 24.31 5.15 15.14
CA ALA A 148 25.06 4.30 14.24
C ALA A 148 25.97 5.13 13.30
N LYS A 149 25.45 6.23 12.75
CA LYS A 149 26.23 7.16 11.93
C LYS A 149 27.39 7.81 12.72
N ASP A 150 27.12 8.29 13.93
CA ASP A 150 28.11 8.91 14.80
C ASP A 150 29.23 7.91 15.18
N LEU A 151 28.85 6.64 15.44
CA LEU A 151 29.79 5.55 15.69
C LEU A 151 30.69 5.31 14.48
N LEU A 152 30.15 5.23 13.27
CA LEU A 152 30.93 5.05 12.04
C LEU A 152 31.84 6.22 11.79
N GLN A 153 31.37 7.46 11.97
CA GLN A 153 32.19 8.66 11.84
C GLN A 153 33.33 8.70 12.85
N SER A 154 33.07 8.33 14.09
CA SER A 154 34.13 8.18 15.12
C SER A 154 35.15 7.13 14.72
N ARG A 155 34.69 5.99 14.15
CA ARG A 155 35.58 4.93 13.66
C ARG A 155 36.47 5.40 12.51
N ILE A 156 35.88 6.16 11.56
CA ILE A 156 36.64 6.77 10.45
C ILE A 156 37.71 7.72 11.00
N GLY A 157 37.37 8.57 11.99
CA GLY A 157 38.32 9.45 12.64
C GLY A 157 39.47 8.67 13.31
N GLN A 158 39.17 7.61 14.08
CA GLN A 158 40.21 6.77 14.70
C GLN A 158 41.13 6.10 13.68
N LEU A 159 40.59 5.61 12.57
CA LEU A 159 41.40 5.03 11.49
C LEU A 159 42.25 6.09 10.80
N GLY A 160 41.75 7.33 10.65
CA GLY A 160 42.53 8.47 10.15
C GLY A 160 43.74 8.79 11.00
N GLU A 161 43.57 8.84 12.35
CA GLU A 161 44.66 9.03 13.28
C GLU A 161 45.67 7.85 13.25
N GLN A 162 45.17 6.63 13.11
CA GLN A 162 46.03 5.46 12.93
C GLN A 162 46.88 5.57 11.66
N ILE A 163 46.29 5.96 10.55
CA ILE A 163 47.04 6.20 9.29
C ILE A 163 48.11 7.28 9.47
N SER A 164 47.79 8.38 10.14
CA SER A 164 48.76 9.43 10.43
C SER A 164 49.97 8.90 11.22
N GLY A 165 49.73 8.08 12.25
CA GLY A 165 50.78 7.41 13.00
C GLY A 165 51.63 6.44 12.16
N LEU A 166 50.95 5.66 11.28
CA LEU A 166 51.65 4.75 10.36
C LEU A 166 52.47 5.51 9.31
N ASP A 167 51.96 6.63 8.79
CA ASP A 167 52.67 7.50 7.84
C ASP A 167 53.96 8.08 8.48
N ALA A 168 53.90 8.46 9.75
CA ALA A 168 55.10 8.87 10.51
C ALA A 168 56.14 7.73 10.63
N GLN A 169 55.68 6.49 10.84
CA GLN A 169 56.56 5.33 10.83
C GLN A 169 57.18 5.06 9.46
N VAL A 170 56.41 5.18 8.34
CA VAL A 170 56.92 5.05 6.99
C VAL A 170 58.04 6.05 6.77
N LYS A 171 57.83 7.33 7.13
CA LYS A 171 58.85 8.41 7.01
C LYS A 171 60.07 8.10 7.83
N SER A 172 59.92 7.64 9.07
CA SER A 172 61.06 7.25 9.94
C SER A 172 61.85 6.09 9.34
N LYS A 173 61.16 5.05 8.83
CA LYS A 173 61.83 3.91 8.18
C LYS A 173 62.53 4.31 6.91
N ALA A 174 61.94 5.20 6.10
CA ALA A 174 62.61 5.75 4.91
C ALA A 174 63.87 6.52 5.27
N ALA A 175 63.83 7.40 6.26
CA ALA A 175 65.02 8.13 6.72
C ALA A 175 66.14 7.18 7.27
N GLN A 176 65.78 6.14 8.00
CA GLN A 176 66.71 5.11 8.45
C GLN A 176 67.35 4.37 7.26
N HIS A 177 66.52 3.98 6.28
CA HIS A 177 67.00 3.34 5.05
C HIS A 177 67.99 4.22 4.28
N ASP A 178 67.66 5.51 4.13
CA ASP A 178 68.53 6.47 3.43
C ASP A 178 69.90 6.63 4.13
N LEU A 179 69.90 6.67 5.48
CA LEU A 179 71.16 6.71 6.27
C LEU A 179 71.99 5.44 6.04
N ILE A 180 71.37 4.27 6.12
CA ILE A 180 72.05 2.98 5.89
C ILE A 180 72.56 2.89 4.43
N SER A 181 71.79 3.37 3.48
CA SER A 181 72.18 3.40 2.06
C SER A 181 73.39 4.29 1.83
N GLY A 182 73.46 5.46 2.47
CA GLY A 182 74.63 6.36 2.42
C GLY A 182 75.88 5.73 3.09
N GLU A 183 75.67 5.04 4.24
CA GLU A 183 76.77 4.31 4.87
C GLU A 183 77.27 3.15 4.00
N LEU A 184 76.31 2.42 3.36
CA LEU A 184 76.63 1.34 2.42
C LEU A 184 77.46 1.81 1.21
N GLU A 185 77.09 2.94 0.64
CA GLU A 185 77.84 3.57 -0.47
C GLU A 185 79.30 3.89 -0.04
N GLY A 186 79.48 4.51 1.13
CA GLY A 186 80.77 4.79 1.68
C GLY A 186 81.62 3.51 1.95
N VAL A 187 80.97 2.49 2.54
CA VAL A 187 81.62 1.18 2.81
C VAL A 187 81.95 0.43 1.53
N ASP A 188 81.11 0.52 0.48
CA ASP A 188 81.38 -0.07 -0.82
C ASP A 188 82.64 0.50 -1.46
N GLY A 189 82.80 1.81 -1.42
CA GLY A 189 84.05 2.49 -1.87
C GLY A 189 85.30 2.08 -1.11
N LEU A 190 85.21 1.84 0.20
CA LEU A 190 86.32 1.34 1.02
C LEU A 190 86.58 -0.16 0.77
N PHE A 191 85.55 -0.95 0.56
CA PHE A 191 85.67 -2.39 0.25
C PHE A 191 86.42 -2.60 -1.11
N GLN A 192 86.09 -1.82 -2.12
CA GLN A 192 86.80 -1.85 -3.42
C GLN A 192 88.28 -1.56 -3.28
N LYS A 193 88.69 -0.75 -2.28
CA LYS A 193 90.07 -0.48 -1.95
C LYS A 193 90.73 -1.50 -1.02
N GLY A 194 90.00 -2.57 -0.63
CA GLY A 194 90.46 -3.63 0.27
C GLY A 194 90.58 -3.20 1.75
N LEU A 195 89.96 -2.10 2.16
CA LEU A 195 90.12 -1.49 3.51
C LEU A 195 89.11 -2.00 4.52
N VAL A 196 88.02 -2.62 4.09
CA VAL A 196 86.99 -3.20 4.95
C VAL A 196 86.62 -4.63 4.52
N PRO A 197 86.22 -5.49 5.48
CA PRO A 197 85.82 -6.88 5.15
C PRO A 197 84.43 -6.95 4.49
N LEU A 198 84.18 -7.92 3.65
CA LEU A 198 82.90 -8.22 3.00
C LEU A 198 81.76 -8.33 3.99
N THR A 199 82.01 -8.87 5.19
CA THR A 199 81.02 -9.04 6.26
C THR A 199 80.38 -7.71 6.65
N ARG A 200 81.12 -6.59 6.66
CA ARG A 200 80.55 -5.27 6.98
C ARG A 200 79.61 -4.78 5.87
N LYS A 201 79.99 -4.92 4.61
CA LYS A 201 79.16 -4.58 3.46
C LYS A 201 77.86 -5.38 3.48
N THR A 202 77.96 -6.72 3.61
CA THR A 202 76.79 -7.63 3.62
C THR A 202 75.87 -7.39 4.82
N SER A 203 76.41 -6.96 6.00
CA SER A 203 75.58 -6.64 7.17
C SER A 203 74.73 -5.39 6.91
N LEU A 204 75.26 -4.35 6.28
CA LEU A 204 74.51 -3.13 5.90
C LEU A 204 73.47 -3.44 4.83
N GLN A 205 73.82 -4.27 3.82
CA GLN A 205 72.86 -4.70 2.79
C GLN A 205 71.65 -5.45 3.42
N ARG A 206 71.88 -6.33 4.40
CA ARG A 206 70.80 -7.03 5.10
C ARG A 206 69.94 -6.06 5.92
N GLU A 207 70.60 -5.06 6.55
CA GLU A 207 69.87 -4.08 7.36
C GLU A 207 69.01 -3.16 6.46
N ALA A 208 69.53 -2.69 5.31
CA ALA A 208 68.78 -1.94 4.33
C ALA A 208 67.56 -2.75 3.84
N ALA A 209 67.78 -4.02 3.47
CA ALA A 209 66.69 -4.92 3.02
C ALA A 209 65.63 -5.18 4.11
N ARG A 210 66.08 -5.29 5.39
CA ARG A 210 65.15 -5.40 6.53
C ARG A 210 64.30 -4.17 6.71
N LEU A 211 64.89 -2.96 6.66
CA LEU A 211 64.17 -1.69 6.76
C LEU A 211 63.17 -1.49 5.63
N ASP A 212 63.54 -1.90 4.41
CA ASP A 212 62.63 -1.82 3.28
C ASP A 212 61.46 -2.77 3.40
N GLY A 213 61.68 -4.02 3.88
CA GLY A 213 60.63 -4.97 4.20
C GLY A 213 59.68 -4.44 5.29
N GLU A 214 60.26 -3.88 6.40
CA GLU A 214 59.45 -3.27 7.46
C GLU A 214 58.61 -2.07 6.96
N ARG A 215 59.20 -1.22 6.10
CA ARG A 215 58.48 -0.13 5.45
C ARG A 215 57.29 -0.66 4.60
N GLY A 216 57.53 -1.71 3.81
CA GLY A 216 56.51 -2.36 2.99
C GLY A 216 55.36 -2.89 3.86
N GLN A 217 55.65 -3.47 5.01
CA GLN A 217 54.63 -3.95 5.96
C GLN A 217 53.77 -2.80 6.51
N VAL A 218 54.36 -1.67 6.88
CA VAL A 218 53.65 -0.49 7.38
C VAL A 218 52.78 0.11 6.26
N VAL A 219 53.27 0.17 5.03
CA VAL A 219 52.47 0.62 3.87
C VAL A 219 51.27 -0.29 3.61
N ALA A 220 51.41 -1.61 3.76
CA ALA A 220 50.31 -2.55 3.68
C ALA A 220 49.26 -2.31 4.77
N SER A 221 49.72 -2.02 6.00
CA SER A 221 48.79 -1.66 7.10
C SER A 221 48.03 -0.36 6.87
N ILE A 222 48.63 0.63 6.21
CA ILE A 222 47.94 1.84 5.78
C ILE A 222 46.87 1.53 4.73
N ALA A 223 47.18 0.67 3.77
CA ALA A 223 46.22 0.26 2.75
C ALA A 223 45.02 -0.48 3.37
N GLU A 224 45.25 -1.34 4.34
CA GLU A 224 44.19 -2.01 5.11
C GLU A 224 43.31 -1.00 5.88
N ALA A 225 43.93 -0.05 6.59
CA ALA A 225 43.19 0.98 7.32
C ALA A 225 42.34 1.86 6.35
N LYS A 226 42.86 2.22 5.20
CA LYS A 226 42.13 2.96 4.14
C LYS A 226 40.94 2.14 3.61
N SER A 227 41.11 0.84 3.41
CA SER A 227 40.01 -0.04 2.97
C SER A 227 38.90 -0.05 4.01
N LYS A 228 39.23 -0.13 5.31
CA LYS A 228 38.25 -0.07 6.42
C LYS A 228 37.51 1.28 6.50
N ILE A 229 38.18 2.39 6.17
CA ILE A 229 37.54 3.71 6.05
C ILE A 229 36.52 3.68 4.93
N SER A 230 36.91 3.23 3.73
CA SER A 230 36.00 3.17 2.59
C SER A 230 34.78 2.26 2.86
N GLU A 231 34.98 1.16 3.55
CA GLU A 231 33.86 0.30 3.98
C GLU A 231 32.92 1.01 4.95
N ALA A 232 33.47 1.74 5.94
CA ALA A 232 32.67 2.51 6.90
C ALA A 232 31.93 3.68 6.23
N GLU A 233 32.54 4.36 5.25
CA GLU A 233 31.93 5.43 4.47
C GLU A 233 30.75 4.95 3.64
N LEU A 234 30.80 3.73 3.10
CA LEU A 234 29.67 3.13 2.36
C LEU A 234 28.48 2.76 3.28
N GLN A 235 28.70 2.65 4.59
CA GLN A 235 27.67 2.32 5.58
C GLN A 235 27.03 3.57 6.21
N VAL A 236 27.60 4.76 6.01
CA VAL A 236 27.11 6.06 6.53
C VAL A 236 26.01 6.65 5.67
#